data_896ebd50682eb3aeacf581e0e2635697
#
_entry.id   896ebd50682eb3aeacf581e0e2635697
#
_cell.length_a   1.000
_cell.length_b   1.000
_cell.length_c   1.000
_cell.angle_alpha   90.00
_cell.angle_beta   90.00
_cell.angle_gamma   90.00
#
_symmetry.space_group_name_H-M   'P 1'
#
loop_
_entity.id
_entity.type
_entity.pdbx_description
1 polymer ?
#
loop_
_entity_poly.entity_id
_entity_poly.type
_entity_poly.pdbx_seq_one_letter_code
_entity_poly.pdbx_strand_id
1 'polypeptide(L)'
;MQQLMKNYLKIMVIQKAIDEIMATFYRQTLFAEYEYIANNKVANDEPINHQVLSNIMIELYKKYYGLDITKEEVKQYVWASIPHIFYTPSYVYQYATSFAASFKLYKEVKDGTPNA
;
A
#
# COMPACT_ATOMS: atom_id res chain seq x y z
N MET A 1 28.34 20.82 -16.27
CA MET A 1 28.41 20.06 -15.00
C MET A 1 27.31 20.44 -14.00
N GLN A 2 27.12 21.73 -13.66
CA GLN A 2 26.05 22.16 -12.72
C GLN A 2 24.60 21.79 -13.15
N GLN A 3 24.26 21.91 -14.43
CA GLN A 3 22.93 21.59 -14.96
C GLN A 3 22.64 20.10 -14.91
N LEU A 4 23.63 19.25 -15.19
CA LEU A 4 23.54 17.80 -15.06
C LEU A 4 23.26 17.39 -13.60
N MET A 5 23.98 17.98 -12.65
CA MET A 5 23.77 17.72 -11.22
C MET A 5 22.38 18.14 -10.74
N LYS A 6 21.87 19.29 -11.19
CA LYS A 6 20.50 19.74 -10.88
C LYS A 6 19.44 18.80 -11.43
N ASN A 7 19.63 18.29 -12.65
CA ASN A 7 18.70 17.35 -13.25
C ASN A 7 18.72 16.00 -12.51
N TYR A 8 19.90 15.54 -12.12
CA TYR A 8 20.06 14.31 -11.34
C TYR A 8 19.35 14.39 -9.99
N LEU A 9 19.52 15.50 -9.27
CA LEU A 9 18.82 15.73 -7.99
C LEU A 9 17.30 15.77 -8.15
N LYS A 10 16.79 16.40 -9.22
CA LYS A 10 15.35 16.40 -9.50
C LYS A 10 14.81 15.00 -9.73
N ILE A 11 15.53 14.19 -10.51
CA ILE A 11 15.13 12.79 -10.77
C ILE A 11 15.10 12.01 -9.47
N MET A 12 16.11 12.13 -8.61
CA MET A 12 16.16 11.44 -7.32
C MET A 12 14.97 11.83 -6.40
N VAL A 13 14.64 13.12 -6.35
CA VAL A 13 13.51 13.60 -5.53
C VAL A 13 12.17 13.05 -6.04
N ILE A 14 11.97 13.06 -7.36
CA ILE A 14 10.74 12.51 -7.99
C ILE A 14 10.68 11.00 -7.76
N GLN A 15 11.77 10.28 -7.96
CA GLN A 15 11.82 8.84 -7.72
C GLN A 15 11.48 8.52 -6.26
N LYS A 16 12.06 9.24 -5.30
CA LYS A 16 11.74 9.07 -3.88
C LYS A 16 10.25 9.30 -3.60
N ALA A 17 9.66 10.34 -4.16
CA ALA A 17 8.24 10.63 -3.98
C ALA A 17 7.35 9.51 -4.56
N ILE A 18 7.70 8.95 -5.72
CA ILE A 18 7.01 7.80 -6.31
C ILE A 18 7.14 6.57 -5.40
N ASP A 19 8.34 6.27 -4.91
CA ASP A 19 8.60 5.14 -4.02
C ASP A 19 7.80 5.26 -2.72
N GLU A 20 7.68 6.46 -2.14
CA GLU A 20 6.87 6.73 -0.95
C GLU A 20 5.37 6.51 -1.20
N ILE A 21 4.85 6.94 -2.35
CA ILE A 21 3.46 6.68 -2.75
C ILE A 21 3.22 5.17 -2.88
N MET A 22 4.12 4.46 -3.54
CA MET A 22 3.99 3.01 -3.73
C MET A 22 4.09 2.24 -2.41
N ALA A 23 5.01 2.62 -1.53
CA ALA A 23 5.23 1.93 -0.26
C ALA A 23 4.17 2.27 0.80
N THR A 24 3.73 3.52 0.87
CA THR A 24 2.85 4.00 1.95
C THR A 24 1.38 4.02 1.54
N PHE A 25 1.06 4.40 0.31
CA PHE A 25 -0.33 4.45 -0.14
C PHE A 25 -0.77 3.13 -0.78
N TYR A 26 -0.16 2.72 -1.88
CA TYR A 26 -0.57 1.52 -2.61
C TYR A 26 -0.42 0.25 -1.78
N ARG A 27 0.74 0.03 -1.21
CA ARG A 27 1.03 -1.18 -0.43
C ARG A 27 0.13 -1.29 0.81
N GLN A 28 -0.08 -0.21 1.53
CA GLN A 28 -0.90 -0.24 2.74
C GLN A 28 -2.39 -0.40 2.41
N THR A 29 -2.86 0.18 1.30
CA THR A 29 -4.21 -0.04 0.80
C THR A 29 -4.43 -1.49 0.38
N LEU A 30 -3.46 -2.10 -0.30
CA LEU A 30 -3.48 -3.53 -0.64
C LEU A 30 -3.62 -4.39 0.62
N PHE A 31 -2.83 -4.11 1.66
CA PHE A 31 -2.90 -4.88 2.90
C PHE A 31 -4.21 -4.65 3.67
N ALA A 32 -4.77 -3.46 3.64
CA ALA A 32 -6.07 -3.18 4.24
C ALA A 32 -7.20 -3.94 3.52
N GLU A 33 -7.17 -4.00 2.19
CA GLU A 33 -8.13 -4.79 1.42
C GLU A 33 -7.94 -6.29 1.64
N TYR A 34 -6.70 -6.76 1.74
CA TYR A 34 -6.39 -8.14 2.10
C TYR A 34 -7.02 -8.54 3.44
N GLU A 35 -6.80 -7.72 4.46
CA GLU A 35 -7.35 -7.93 5.79
C GLU A 35 -8.88 -7.96 5.76
N TYR A 36 -9.49 -7.01 5.06
CA TYR A 36 -10.95 -6.94 4.90
C TYR A 36 -11.53 -8.19 4.22
N ILE A 37 -10.92 -8.65 3.12
CA ILE A 37 -11.38 -9.86 2.41
C ILE A 37 -11.23 -11.10 3.31
N ALA A 38 -10.08 -11.25 3.97
CA ALA A 38 -9.80 -12.39 4.83
C ALA A 38 -10.79 -12.45 6.02
N ASN A 39 -11.04 -11.31 6.68
CA ASN A 39 -11.98 -11.22 7.80
C ASN A 39 -13.42 -11.49 7.36
N ASN A 40 -13.85 -10.99 6.19
CA ASN A 40 -15.18 -11.27 5.66
C ASN A 40 -15.39 -12.75 5.36
N LYS A 41 -14.36 -13.44 4.86
CA LYS A 41 -14.46 -14.90 4.66
C LYS A 41 -14.70 -15.64 5.99
N VAL A 42 -13.97 -15.28 7.04
CA VAL A 42 -14.18 -15.84 8.37
C VAL A 42 -15.59 -15.53 8.90
N ALA A 43 -16.05 -14.30 8.76
CA ALA A 43 -17.37 -13.87 9.22
C ALA A 43 -18.52 -14.57 8.49
N ASN A 44 -18.28 -15.04 7.27
CA ASN A 44 -19.25 -15.81 6.47
C ASN A 44 -19.07 -17.32 6.59
N ASP A 45 -18.32 -17.80 7.59
CA ASP A 45 -18.02 -19.23 7.79
C ASP A 45 -17.35 -19.91 6.58
N GLU A 46 -16.67 -19.12 5.70
CA GLU A 46 -15.90 -19.67 4.61
C GLU A 46 -14.57 -20.25 5.11
N PRO A 47 -14.16 -21.43 4.59
CA PRO A 47 -12.91 -22.05 5.05
C PRO A 47 -11.70 -21.18 4.66
N ILE A 48 -10.83 -20.90 5.64
CA ILE A 48 -9.55 -20.22 5.44
C ILE A 48 -8.41 -21.20 5.66
N ASN A 49 -7.52 -21.25 4.67
CA ASN A 49 -6.24 -21.94 4.74
C ASN A 49 -5.17 -21.12 4.01
N HIS A 50 -3.92 -21.56 4.09
CA HIS A 50 -2.79 -20.85 3.46
C HIS A 50 -2.98 -20.64 1.96
N GLN A 51 -3.61 -21.57 1.25
CA GLN A 51 -3.85 -21.44 -0.19
C GLN A 51 -4.87 -20.35 -0.50
N VAL A 52 -5.95 -20.28 0.27
CA VAL A 52 -6.98 -19.21 0.14
C VAL A 52 -6.33 -17.86 0.40
N LEU A 53 -5.54 -17.74 1.45
CA LEU A 53 -4.84 -16.50 1.81
C LEU A 53 -3.83 -16.07 0.74
N SER A 54 -3.08 -17.02 0.17
CA SER A 54 -2.16 -16.73 -0.93
C SER A 54 -2.87 -16.32 -2.22
N ASN A 55 -4.00 -16.95 -2.54
CA ASN A 55 -4.80 -16.57 -3.70
C ASN A 55 -5.33 -15.13 -3.60
N ILE A 56 -5.80 -14.71 -2.41
CA ILE A 56 -6.19 -13.30 -2.18
C ILE A 56 -5.00 -12.38 -2.49
N MET A 57 -3.81 -12.72 -2.02
CA MET A 57 -2.61 -11.92 -2.27
C MET A 57 -2.26 -11.83 -3.76
N ILE A 58 -2.34 -12.93 -4.50
CA ILE A 58 -2.12 -12.97 -5.96
C ILE A 58 -3.09 -12.03 -6.68
N GLU A 59 -4.37 -12.10 -6.36
CA GLU A 59 -5.40 -11.25 -6.96
C GLU A 59 -5.17 -9.76 -6.67
N LEU A 60 -4.78 -9.43 -5.43
CA LEU A 60 -4.49 -8.04 -5.04
C LEU A 60 -3.23 -7.50 -5.70
N TYR A 61 -2.16 -8.29 -5.84
CA TYR A 61 -0.98 -7.86 -6.60
C TYR A 61 -1.32 -7.58 -8.06
N LYS A 62 -2.15 -8.41 -8.67
CA LYS A 62 -2.64 -8.17 -10.03
C LYS A 62 -3.48 -6.89 -10.12
N LYS A 63 -4.37 -6.68 -9.14
CA LYS A 63 -5.25 -5.49 -9.10
C LYS A 63 -4.48 -4.19 -8.92
N TYR A 64 -3.54 -4.14 -7.94
CA TYR A 64 -2.85 -2.91 -7.57
C TYR A 64 -1.62 -2.61 -8.39
N TYR A 65 -0.90 -3.63 -8.82
CA TYR A 65 0.38 -3.48 -9.53
C TYR A 65 0.39 -4.03 -10.95
N GLY A 66 -0.66 -4.72 -11.37
CA GLY A 66 -0.70 -5.41 -12.66
C GLY A 66 0.28 -6.59 -12.74
N LEU A 67 0.75 -7.08 -11.58
CA LEU A 67 1.76 -8.14 -11.48
C LEU A 67 1.12 -9.51 -11.25
N ASP A 68 1.53 -10.49 -12.03
CA ASP A 68 1.24 -11.90 -11.78
C ASP A 68 2.36 -12.52 -10.93
N ILE A 69 2.05 -12.80 -9.68
CA ILE A 69 2.98 -13.39 -8.71
C ILE A 69 2.76 -14.89 -8.47
N THR A 70 2.04 -15.58 -9.35
CA THR A 70 1.73 -17.02 -9.20
C THR A 70 2.96 -17.90 -9.12
N LYS A 71 4.07 -17.46 -9.70
CA LYS A 71 5.38 -18.15 -9.66
C LYS A 71 6.34 -17.61 -8.60
N GLU A 72 5.92 -16.63 -7.79
CA GLU A 72 6.76 -15.96 -6.81
C GLU A 72 6.32 -16.34 -5.38
N GLU A 73 6.74 -17.50 -4.89
CA GLU A 73 6.32 -18.02 -3.57
C GLU A 73 6.47 -16.99 -2.45
N VAL A 74 7.60 -16.30 -2.37
CA VAL A 74 7.84 -15.31 -1.30
C VAL A 74 6.78 -14.21 -1.30
N LYS A 75 6.35 -13.72 -2.47
CA LYS A 75 5.33 -12.67 -2.57
C LYS A 75 3.94 -13.18 -2.23
N GLN A 76 3.63 -14.44 -2.54
CA GLN A 76 2.34 -15.04 -2.19
C GLN A 76 2.13 -15.13 -0.67
N TYR A 77 3.23 -15.31 0.10
CA TYR A 77 3.20 -15.44 1.56
C TYR A 77 3.58 -14.15 2.30
N VAL A 78 3.69 -13.01 1.61
CA VAL A 78 4.04 -11.73 2.27
C VAL A 78 3.07 -11.34 3.38
N TRP A 79 1.81 -11.77 3.31
CA TRP A 79 0.81 -11.57 4.35
C TRP A 79 1.24 -12.12 5.71
N ALA A 80 1.97 -13.24 5.73
CA ALA A 80 2.45 -13.86 6.96
C ALA A 80 3.55 -13.04 7.67
N SER A 81 4.20 -12.12 6.95
CA SER A 81 5.24 -11.24 7.50
C SER A 81 4.69 -9.91 8.05
N ILE A 82 3.37 -9.68 8.00
CA ILE A 82 2.76 -8.42 8.42
C ILE A 82 2.09 -8.61 9.79
N PRO A 83 2.78 -8.27 10.89
CA PRO A 83 2.27 -8.53 12.24
C PRO A 83 0.98 -7.79 12.55
N HIS A 84 0.75 -6.62 11.93
CA HIS A 84 -0.45 -5.81 12.15
C HIS A 84 -1.74 -6.55 11.79
N ILE A 85 -1.73 -7.40 10.77
CA ILE A 85 -2.90 -8.20 10.36
C ILE A 85 -3.36 -9.12 11.49
N PHE A 86 -2.42 -9.62 12.32
CA PHE A 86 -2.68 -10.58 13.37
C PHE A 86 -2.90 -9.96 14.76
N TYR A 87 -2.13 -8.88 15.07
CA TYR A 87 -2.10 -8.32 16.42
C TYR A 87 -2.87 -7.02 16.57
N THR A 88 -3.09 -6.29 15.47
CA THR A 88 -3.78 -4.99 15.46
C THR A 88 -4.72 -4.89 14.26
N PRO A 89 -5.83 -5.64 14.27
CA PRO A 89 -6.79 -5.62 13.16
C PRO A 89 -7.26 -4.19 12.83
N SER A 90 -7.45 -3.92 11.55
CA SER A 90 -7.88 -2.62 11.03
C SER A 90 -6.91 -1.46 11.32
N TYR A 91 -5.62 -1.75 11.48
CA TYR A 91 -4.61 -0.70 11.71
C TYR A 91 -4.00 -0.18 10.41
N VAL A 92 -3.69 -1.06 9.45
CA VAL A 92 -2.86 -0.70 8.30
C VAL A 92 -3.49 0.32 7.34
N TYR A 93 -4.81 0.43 7.29
CA TYR A 93 -5.50 1.43 6.46
C TYR A 93 -5.14 2.87 6.86
N GLN A 94 -4.79 3.09 8.14
CA GLN A 94 -4.45 4.41 8.67
C GLN A 94 -3.24 5.03 7.98
N TYR A 95 -2.29 4.24 7.50
CA TYR A 95 -1.15 4.73 6.74
C TYR A 95 -1.59 5.40 5.43
N ALA A 96 -2.51 4.76 4.69
CA ALA A 96 -3.01 5.30 3.43
C ALA A 96 -3.87 6.55 3.64
N THR A 97 -4.74 6.54 4.64
CA THR A 97 -5.61 7.69 4.95
C THR A 97 -4.82 8.90 5.45
N SER A 98 -3.83 8.68 6.33
CA SER A 98 -2.95 9.74 6.82
C SER A 98 -2.09 10.32 5.69
N PHE A 99 -1.60 9.46 4.80
CA PHE A 99 -0.83 9.90 3.63
C PHE A 99 -1.67 10.75 2.69
N ALA A 100 -2.90 10.33 2.36
CA ALA A 100 -3.83 11.10 1.56
C ALA A 100 -4.19 12.46 2.20
N ALA A 101 -4.42 12.46 3.52
CA ALA A 101 -4.70 13.69 4.27
C ALA A 101 -3.53 14.68 4.22
N SER A 102 -2.29 14.20 4.32
CA SER A 102 -1.11 15.06 4.23
C SER A 102 -0.99 15.78 2.88
N PHE A 103 -1.31 15.10 1.78
CA PHE A 103 -1.36 15.73 0.45
C PHE A 103 -2.47 16.78 0.34
N LYS A 104 -3.64 16.50 0.90
CA LYS A 104 -4.73 17.46 0.92
C LYS A 104 -4.34 18.72 1.69
N LEU A 105 -3.81 18.58 2.90
CA LEU A 105 -3.34 19.69 3.71
C LEU A 105 -2.24 20.50 2.99
N TYR A 106 -1.26 19.82 2.41
CA TYR A 106 -0.22 20.48 1.63
C TYR A 106 -0.80 21.30 0.49
N LYS A 107 -1.77 20.76 -0.24
CA LYS A 107 -2.44 21.47 -1.33
C LYS A 107 -3.19 22.70 -0.83
N GLU A 108 -3.95 22.58 0.23
CA GLU A 108 -4.73 23.68 0.83
C GLU A 108 -3.81 24.82 1.28
N VAL A 109 -2.70 24.49 1.96
CA VAL A 109 -1.68 25.49 2.36
C VAL A 109 -1.05 26.16 1.14
N LYS A 110 -0.68 25.37 0.15
CA LYS A 110 -0.07 25.89 -1.09
C LYS A 110 -1.00 26.81 -1.88
N ASP A 111 -2.30 26.49 -1.92
CA ASP A 111 -3.33 27.27 -2.62
C ASP A 111 -3.80 28.47 -1.78
N GLY A 112 -3.28 28.67 -0.57
CA GLY A 112 -3.64 29.77 0.32
C GLY A 112 -5.07 29.69 0.86
N THR A 113 -5.60 28.49 1.04
CA THR A 113 -6.95 28.29 1.58
C THR A 113 -7.03 28.84 3.01
N PRO A 114 -8.00 29.72 3.35
CA PRO A 114 -8.14 30.25 4.69
C PRO A 114 -8.36 29.14 5.73
N ASN A 115 -7.62 29.18 6.82
CA ASN A 115 -7.67 28.21 7.95
C ASN A 115 -7.21 26.78 7.57
N ALA A 116 -6.37 26.63 6.53
CA ALA A 116 -5.72 25.37 6.18
C ALA A 116 -4.62 25.01 7.19
#